data_3f47cdfbbb21a7c52020619c2c14b2c0
#
_entry.id   3f47cdfbbb21a7c52020619c2c14b2c0
#
_cell.length_a   1.000
_cell.length_b   1.000
_cell.length_c   1.000
_cell.angle_alpha   90.00
_cell.angle_beta   90.00
_cell.angle_gamma   90.00
#
_symmetry.space_group_name_H-M   'P 1'
#
loop_
_entity.id
_entity.type
_entity.pdbx_description
1 polymer ?
#
loop_
_entity_poly.entity_id
_entity_poly.type
_entity_poly.pdbx_seq_one_letter_code
_entity_poly.pdbx_strand_id
1 'polypeptide(L)'
;DVRAAEKLGIAFIHQELNLAENLNIGANVYLGREPRKFGPFFDQREIRLRTQDLLDALELDVTPDTPVRNLSIGHRQMVEIAKALSQKARILIMDEPTSSLSLHETRILFRLVKKLREEGMCIVFISHRMAEVEEIADRVIVLKDGRNSGELGREEISRDRIVSLMVG
;
A
#
# COMPACT_ATOMS: atom_id res chain seq x y z
N ASP A 1 -1.08 17.12 -9.35
CA ASP A 1 -0.94 17.56 -7.95
C ASP A 1 -1.47 16.46 -7.03
N VAL A 2 -0.65 16.03 -6.05
CA VAL A 2 -0.96 14.93 -5.10
C VAL A 2 -2.29 15.17 -4.37
N ARG A 3 -2.51 16.38 -3.87
CA ARG A 3 -3.78 16.72 -3.19
C ARG A 3 -5.01 16.62 -4.09
N ALA A 4 -4.86 16.83 -5.39
CA ALA A 4 -5.95 16.65 -6.34
C ALA A 4 -6.25 15.15 -6.53
N ALA A 5 -5.23 14.30 -6.60
CA ALA A 5 -5.39 12.85 -6.66
C ALA A 5 -6.07 12.29 -5.41
N GLU A 6 -5.65 12.74 -4.21
CA GLU A 6 -6.28 12.36 -2.94
C GLU A 6 -7.77 12.73 -2.90
N LYS A 7 -8.14 13.95 -3.36
CA LYS A 7 -9.55 14.39 -3.46
C LYS A 7 -10.38 13.55 -4.42
N LEU A 8 -9.76 12.96 -5.44
CA LEU A 8 -10.38 12.03 -6.37
C LEU A 8 -10.47 10.60 -5.82
N GLY A 9 -9.97 10.36 -4.61
CA GLY A 9 -9.96 9.06 -3.97
C GLY A 9 -8.86 8.14 -4.49
N ILE A 10 -7.70 8.70 -4.84
CA ILE A 10 -6.52 7.95 -5.26
C ILE A 10 -5.49 8.02 -4.13
N ALA A 11 -5.05 6.88 -3.62
CA ALA A 11 -3.92 6.75 -2.71
C ALA A 11 -2.73 6.13 -3.43
N PHE A 12 -1.52 6.52 -3.05
CA PHE A 12 -0.28 6.04 -3.65
C PHE A 12 0.70 5.59 -2.56
N ILE A 13 1.27 4.40 -2.73
CA ILE A 13 2.35 3.87 -1.93
C ILE A 13 3.60 3.89 -2.80
N HIS A 14 4.55 4.73 -2.44
CA HIS A 14 5.82 4.88 -3.15
C HIS A 14 6.79 3.77 -2.78
N GLN A 15 7.73 3.47 -3.65
CA GLN A 15 8.85 2.57 -3.39
C GLN A 15 9.74 3.10 -2.25
N GLU A 16 9.92 4.42 -2.18
CA GLU A 16 10.66 5.07 -1.09
C GLU A 16 9.74 5.37 0.10
N LEU A 17 10.22 5.11 1.31
CA LEU A 17 9.50 5.36 2.55
C LEU A 17 9.42 6.86 2.85
N ASN A 18 8.21 7.37 3.03
CA ASN A 18 7.91 8.78 3.31
C ASN A 18 7.37 8.97 4.75
N LEU A 19 7.97 8.27 5.73
CA LEU A 19 7.63 8.40 7.13
C LEU A 19 8.56 9.36 7.87
N ALA A 20 8.00 10.16 8.77
CA ALA A 20 8.76 10.99 9.69
C ALA A 20 9.26 10.12 10.86
N GLU A 21 10.55 9.79 10.88
CA GLU A 21 11.15 8.85 11.85
C GLU A 21 11.08 9.34 13.30
N ASN A 22 11.01 10.66 13.50
CA ASN A 22 10.89 11.30 14.81
C ASN A 22 9.47 11.28 15.39
N LEU A 23 8.48 10.85 14.63
CA LEU A 23 7.09 10.72 15.05
C LEU A 23 6.74 9.25 15.32
N ASN A 24 5.64 9.04 16.07
CA ASN A 24 5.06 7.72 16.26
C ASN A 24 4.21 7.29 15.05
N ILE A 25 3.77 6.03 15.03
CA ILE A 25 2.98 5.45 13.94
C ILE A 25 1.68 6.24 13.74
N GLY A 26 0.90 6.48 14.81
CA GLY A 26 -0.37 7.18 14.72
C GLY A 26 -0.26 8.58 14.12
N ALA A 27 0.77 9.33 14.52
CA ALA A 27 1.05 10.65 13.96
C ALA A 27 1.44 10.57 12.47
N ASN A 28 2.21 9.56 12.05
CA ASN A 28 2.55 9.35 10.63
C ASN A 28 1.34 8.98 9.79
N VAL A 29 0.49 8.07 10.27
CA VAL A 29 -0.72 7.61 9.55
C VAL A 29 -1.66 8.77 9.25
N TYR A 30 -1.82 9.70 10.20
CA TYR A 30 -2.76 10.82 10.06
C TYR A 30 -2.10 12.17 9.78
N LEU A 31 -0.81 12.22 9.47
CA LEU A 31 -0.07 13.46 9.24
C LEU A 31 -0.77 14.35 8.21
N GLY A 32 -1.11 15.58 8.62
CA GLY A 32 -1.83 16.57 7.80
C GLY A 32 -3.33 16.30 7.62
N ARG A 33 -3.86 15.22 8.24
CA ARG A 33 -5.27 14.81 8.17
C ARG A 33 -5.80 14.40 9.55
N GLU A 34 -5.19 14.91 10.61
CA GLU A 34 -5.48 14.51 11.98
C GLU A 34 -6.94 14.75 12.32
N PRO A 35 -7.66 13.74 12.87
CA PRO A 35 -9.00 13.93 13.45
C PRO A 35 -8.99 15.03 14.51
N ARG A 36 -10.00 15.88 14.50
CA ARG A 36 -10.13 17.00 15.43
C ARG A 36 -11.30 16.77 16.37
N LYS A 37 -11.13 17.11 17.65
CA LYS A 37 -12.16 16.99 18.66
C LYS A 37 -12.95 18.30 18.80
N PHE A 38 -12.27 19.41 19.13
CA PHE A 38 -12.84 20.76 19.24
C PHE A 38 -11.82 21.79 18.74
N GLY A 39 -12.18 22.57 17.71
CA GLY A 39 -11.33 23.63 17.16
C GLY A 39 -9.97 23.12 16.71
N PRO A 40 -8.84 23.67 17.20
CA PRO A 40 -7.51 23.30 16.75
C PRO A 40 -6.95 22.00 17.38
N PHE A 41 -7.65 21.39 18.34
CA PHE A 41 -7.14 20.24 19.10
C PHE A 41 -7.35 18.92 18.35
N PHE A 42 -6.29 18.15 18.20
CA PHE A 42 -6.34 16.81 17.60
C PHE A 42 -6.98 15.80 18.56
N ASP A 43 -7.80 14.90 18.03
CA ASP A 43 -8.34 13.78 18.79
C ASP A 43 -7.35 12.61 18.84
N GLN A 44 -6.46 12.66 19.84
CA GLN A 44 -5.44 11.63 20.06
C GLN A 44 -6.04 10.24 20.30
N ARG A 45 -7.23 10.18 20.94
CA ARG A 45 -7.92 8.92 21.17
C ARG A 45 -8.38 8.30 19.87
N GLU A 46 -8.99 9.11 19.02
CA GLU A 46 -9.48 8.65 17.72
C GLU A 46 -8.32 8.22 16.80
N ILE A 47 -7.21 8.97 16.80
CA ILE A 47 -5.98 8.61 16.06
C ILE A 47 -5.51 7.22 16.53
N ARG A 48 -5.41 6.98 17.84
CA ARG A 48 -4.95 5.69 18.37
C ARG A 48 -5.88 4.55 17.99
N LEU A 49 -7.18 4.70 18.18
CA LEU A 49 -8.17 3.66 17.87
C LEU A 49 -8.12 3.27 16.38
N ARG A 50 -8.26 4.25 15.49
CA ARG A 50 -8.23 3.99 14.03
C ARG A 50 -6.89 3.45 13.56
N THR A 51 -5.78 3.90 14.15
CA THR A 51 -4.46 3.36 13.81
C THR A 51 -4.34 1.92 14.26
N GLN A 52 -4.83 1.58 15.48
CA GLN A 52 -4.78 0.21 15.97
C GLN A 52 -5.56 -0.73 15.05
N ASP A 53 -6.78 -0.36 14.62
CA ASP A 53 -7.57 -1.15 13.67
C ASP A 53 -6.80 -1.46 12.37
N LEU A 54 -6.00 -0.49 11.88
CA LEU A 54 -5.16 -0.67 10.69
C LEU A 54 -3.96 -1.59 10.96
N LEU A 55 -3.33 -1.45 12.12
CA LEU A 55 -2.19 -2.31 12.52
C LEU A 55 -2.65 -3.76 12.72
N ASP A 56 -3.81 -3.96 13.33
CA ASP A 56 -4.41 -5.29 13.52
C ASP A 56 -4.76 -5.94 12.17
N ALA A 57 -5.32 -5.17 11.23
CA ALA A 57 -5.61 -5.65 9.87
C ALA A 57 -4.34 -6.05 9.10
N LEU A 58 -3.21 -5.44 9.44
CA LEU A 58 -1.89 -5.74 8.88
C LEU A 58 -1.09 -6.74 9.72
N GLU A 59 -1.69 -7.31 10.77
CA GLU A 59 -1.05 -8.27 11.68
C GLU A 59 0.29 -7.76 12.25
N LEU A 60 0.38 -6.45 12.50
CA LEU A 60 1.58 -5.81 13.07
C LEU A 60 1.51 -5.78 14.59
N ASP A 61 2.42 -6.48 15.24
CA ASP A 61 2.55 -6.49 16.72
C ASP A 61 3.30 -5.25 17.23
N VAL A 62 2.71 -4.09 17.01
CA VAL A 62 3.19 -2.79 17.47
C VAL A 62 2.01 -1.90 17.85
N THR A 63 2.25 -0.83 18.60
CA THR A 63 1.20 0.11 19.01
C THR A 63 1.26 1.43 18.24
N PRO A 64 0.16 2.19 18.14
CA PRO A 64 0.14 3.51 17.52
C PRO A 64 1.15 4.51 18.11
N ASP A 65 1.55 4.32 19.37
CA ASP A 65 2.50 5.19 20.05
C ASP A 65 3.98 4.80 19.79
N THR A 66 4.23 3.68 19.10
CA THR A 66 5.59 3.22 18.77
C THR A 66 6.29 4.22 17.84
N PRO A 67 7.49 4.74 18.20
CA PRO A 67 8.27 5.62 17.34
C PRO A 67 8.69 4.88 16.05
N VAL A 68 8.51 5.52 14.89
CA VAL A 68 8.83 4.92 13.58
C VAL A 68 10.30 4.56 13.45
N ARG A 69 11.21 5.33 14.07
CA ARG A 69 12.65 5.02 14.07
C ARG A 69 13.01 3.65 14.69
N ASN A 70 12.14 3.09 15.54
CA ASN A 70 12.36 1.80 16.21
C ASN A 70 11.87 0.60 15.35
N LEU A 71 11.24 0.85 14.21
CA LEU A 71 10.69 -0.17 13.33
C LEU A 71 11.74 -0.71 12.37
N SER A 72 11.64 -1.99 12.03
CA SER A 72 12.33 -2.58 10.88
C SER A 72 11.88 -1.92 9.57
N ILE A 73 12.65 -2.07 8.49
CA ILE A 73 12.28 -1.55 7.17
C ILE A 73 10.95 -2.16 6.71
N GLY A 74 10.74 -3.46 6.88
CA GLY A 74 9.48 -4.14 6.55
C GLY A 74 8.30 -3.56 7.33
N HIS A 75 8.42 -3.37 8.65
CA HIS A 75 7.36 -2.75 9.44
C HIS A 75 7.10 -1.30 9.04
N ARG A 76 8.12 -0.51 8.66
CA ARG A 76 7.93 0.84 8.12
C ARG A 76 7.13 0.80 6.82
N GLN A 77 7.42 -0.14 5.93
CA GLN A 77 6.65 -0.35 4.69
C GLN A 77 5.18 -0.67 5.00
N MET A 78 4.92 -1.54 5.98
CA MET A 78 3.57 -1.86 6.40
C MET A 78 2.84 -0.64 7.02
N VAL A 79 3.55 0.26 7.70
CA VAL A 79 2.99 1.53 8.20
C VAL A 79 2.67 2.50 7.05
N GLU A 80 3.47 2.56 5.98
CA GLU A 80 3.11 3.31 4.75
C GLU A 80 1.82 2.77 4.12
N ILE A 81 1.64 1.45 4.10
CA ILE A 81 0.41 0.81 3.64
C ILE A 81 -0.77 1.23 4.55
N ALA A 82 -0.61 1.17 5.88
CA ALA A 82 -1.62 1.63 6.83
C ALA A 82 -2.02 3.10 6.59
N LYS A 83 -1.03 3.96 6.34
CA LYS A 83 -1.22 5.39 6.02
C LYS A 83 -2.04 5.58 4.74
N ALA A 84 -1.75 4.83 3.67
CA ALA A 84 -2.53 4.87 2.43
C ALA A 84 -3.97 4.38 2.65
N LEU A 85 -4.17 3.29 3.38
CA LEU A 85 -5.50 2.75 3.70
C LEU A 85 -6.35 3.71 4.53
N SER A 86 -5.73 4.50 5.43
CA SER A 86 -6.43 5.52 6.22
C SER A 86 -7.10 6.60 5.39
N GLN A 87 -6.74 6.74 4.11
CA GLN A 87 -7.26 7.77 3.19
C GLN A 87 -8.64 7.43 2.60
N LYS A 88 -9.16 6.20 2.82
CA LYS A 88 -10.44 5.73 2.26
C LYS A 88 -10.52 5.93 0.73
N ALA A 89 -9.43 5.64 0.05
CA ALA A 89 -9.32 5.75 -1.39
C ALA A 89 -10.19 4.70 -2.11
N ARG A 90 -10.56 5.00 -3.36
CA ARG A 90 -11.22 4.05 -4.27
C ARG A 90 -10.22 3.38 -5.20
N ILE A 91 -9.08 4.02 -5.41
CA ILE A 91 -7.97 3.53 -6.23
C ILE A 91 -6.71 3.54 -5.37
N LEU A 92 -6.04 2.41 -5.26
CA LEU A 92 -4.79 2.26 -4.54
C LEU A 92 -3.69 1.86 -5.52
N ILE A 93 -2.67 2.71 -5.65
CA ILE A 93 -1.51 2.44 -6.49
C ILE A 93 -0.35 2.06 -5.58
N MET A 94 0.28 0.92 -5.84
CA MET A 94 1.42 0.39 -5.09
C MET A 94 2.61 0.21 -6.03
N ASP A 95 3.71 0.89 -5.74
CA ASP A 95 4.95 0.79 -6.52
C ASP A 95 5.97 -0.05 -5.77
N GLU A 96 6.20 -1.28 -6.25
CA GLU A 96 7.08 -2.30 -5.65
C GLU A 96 6.91 -2.48 -4.13
N PRO A 97 5.67 -2.64 -3.60
CA PRO A 97 5.41 -2.57 -2.18
C PRO A 97 6.04 -3.71 -1.37
N THR A 98 6.50 -4.77 -2.03
CA THR A 98 7.09 -5.97 -1.41
C THR A 98 8.61 -5.96 -1.37
N SER A 99 9.25 -4.92 -1.91
CA SER A 99 10.73 -4.88 -2.06
C SER A 99 11.49 -5.04 -0.75
N SER A 100 10.92 -4.54 0.36
CA SER A 100 11.50 -4.59 1.71
C SER A 100 10.77 -5.51 2.69
N LEU A 101 9.75 -6.25 2.21
CA LEU A 101 8.95 -7.17 3.03
C LEU A 101 9.56 -8.57 3.09
N SER A 102 9.45 -9.21 4.25
CA SER A 102 9.65 -10.64 4.40
C SER A 102 8.55 -11.44 3.68
N LEU A 103 8.75 -12.74 3.48
CA LEU A 103 7.72 -13.63 2.91
C LEU A 103 6.43 -13.65 3.74
N HIS A 104 6.54 -13.51 5.05
CA HIS A 104 5.38 -13.46 5.94
C HIS A 104 4.59 -12.17 5.72
N GLU A 105 5.24 -11.01 5.75
CA GLU A 105 4.62 -9.70 5.51
C GLU A 105 4.02 -9.59 4.10
N THR A 106 4.69 -10.15 3.09
CA THR A 106 4.17 -10.22 1.72
C THR A 106 2.85 -11.00 1.65
N ARG A 107 2.74 -12.12 2.37
CA ARG A 107 1.49 -12.90 2.44
C ARG A 107 0.36 -12.11 3.12
N ILE A 108 0.68 -11.36 4.17
CA ILE A 108 -0.30 -10.47 4.82
C ILE A 108 -0.79 -9.42 3.83
N LEU A 109 0.13 -8.76 3.14
CA LEU A 109 -0.22 -7.77 2.11
C LEU A 109 -1.11 -8.37 1.02
N PHE A 110 -0.81 -9.57 0.53
CA PHE A 110 -1.62 -10.20 -0.52
C PHE A 110 -3.02 -10.59 -0.05
N ARG A 111 -3.18 -11.07 1.19
CA ARG A 111 -4.50 -11.27 1.78
C ARG A 111 -5.29 -9.97 1.85
N LEU A 112 -4.65 -8.89 2.26
CA LEU A 112 -5.26 -7.57 2.31
C LEU A 112 -5.65 -7.08 0.91
N VAL A 113 -4.78 -7.19 -0.09
CA VAL A 113 -5.06 -6.82 -1.50
C VAL A 113 -6.29 -7.56 -2.02
N LYS A 114 -6.36 -8.88 -1.79
CA LYS A 114 -7.51 -9.71 -2.21
C LYS A 114 -8.81 -9.24 -1.53
N LYS A 115 -8.77 -8.97 -0.22
CA LYS A 115 -9.90 -8.44 0.53
C LYS A 115 -10.38 -7.09 0.01
N LEU A 116 -9.47 -6.13 -0.17
CA LEU A 116 -9.80 -4.80 -0.67
C LEU A 116 -10.41 -4.84 -2.08
N ARG A 117 -9.91 -5.73 -2.94
CA ARG A 117 -10.47 -5.98 -4.27
C ARG A 117 -11.91 -6.51 -4.17
N GLU A 118 -12.18 -7.46 -3.28
CA GLU A 118 -13.52 -7.99 -3.03
C GLU A 118 -14.48 -6.92 -2.51
N GLU A 119 -13.97 -5.96 -1.76
CA GLU A 119 -14.70 -4.76 -1.29
C GLU A 119 -14.91 -3.70 -2.40
N GLY A 120 -14.43 -3.96 -3.63
CA GLY A 120 -14.62 -3.09 -4.79
C GLY A 120 -13.55 -2.01 -4.99
N MET A 121 -12.43 -2.09 -4.29
CA MET A 121 -11.30 -1.17 -4.50
C MET A 121 -10.56 -1.53 -5.79
N CYS A 122 -10.25 -0.52 -6.62
CA CYS A 122 -9.37 -0.68 -7.76
C CYS A 122 -7.91 -0.61 -7.29
N ILE A 123 -7.10 -1.65 -7.61
CA ILE A 123 -5.71 -1.73 -7.19
C ILE A 123 -4.82 -1.78 -8.42
N VAL A 124 -3.85 -0.87 -8.49
CA VAL A 124 -2.75 -0.89 -9.47
C VAL A 124 -1.50 -1.33 -8.73
N PHE A 125 -1.02 -2.53 -9.03
CA PHE A 125 0.13 -3.13 -8.39
C PHE A 125 1.31 -3.20 -9.38
N ILE A 126 2.37 -2.45 -9.11
CA ILE A 126 3.57 -2.41 -9.95
C ILE A 126 4.60 -3.35 -9.31
N SER A 127 5.07 -4.34 -10.07
CA SER A 127 6.09 -5.27 -9.63
C SER A 127 6.86 -5.83 -10.82
N HIS A 128 8.13 -6.15 -10.60
CA HIS A 128 8.96 -6.93 -11.52
C HIS A 128 9.05 -8.41 -11.12
N ARG A 129 8.37 -8.81 -10.05
CA ARG A 129 8.35 -10.18 -9.52
C ARG A 129 7.16 -10.95 -10.08
N MET A 130 7.42 -11.79 -11.08
CA MET A 130 6.37 -12.51 -11.82
C MET A 130 5.45 -13.34 -10.93
N ALA A 131 6.00 -14.02 -9.91
CA ALA A 131 5.21 -14.82 -8.98
C ALA A 131 4.17 -14.00 -8.20
N GLU A 132 4.48 -12.74 -7.88
CA GLU A 132 3.54 -11.83 -7.22
C GLU A 132 2.39 -11.45 -8.18
N VAL A 133 2.75 -11.13 -9.42
CA VAL A 133 1.78 -10.77 -10.46
C VAL A 133 0.83 -11.93 -10.74
N GLU A 134 1.37 -13.16 -10.91
CA GLU A 134 0.56 -14.37 -11.13
C GLU A 134 -0.42 -14.63 -9.97
N GLU A 135 -0.02 -14.33 -8.73
CA GLU A 135 -0.85 -14.59 -7.56
C GLU A 135 -2.03 -13.61 -7.41
N ILE A 136 -1.85 -12.31 -7.73
CA ILE A 136 -2.83 -11.29 -7.34
C ILE A 136 -3.52 -10.59 -8.51
N ALA A 137 -2.94 -10.60 -9.73
CA ALA A 137 -3.45 -9.80 -10.83
C ALA A 137 -4.68 -10.42 -11.51
N ASP A 138 -5.68 -9.60 -11.81
CA ASP A 138 -6.80 -9.95 -12.70
C ASP A 138 -6.47 -9.59 -14.15
N ARG A 139 -5.60 -8.60 -14.36
CA ARG A 139 -5.14 -8.12 -15.65
C ARG A 139 -3.71 -7.61 -15.52
N VAL A 140 -2.87 -7.86 -16.50
CA VAL A 140 -1.49 -7.39 -16.58
C VAL A 140 -1.30 -6.50 -17.79
N ILE A 141 -0.67 -5.37 -17.60
CA ILE A 141 -0.18 -4.51 -18.68
C ILE A 141 1.34 -4.49 -18.58
N VAL A 142 2.02 -4.89 -19.66
CA VAL A 142 3.47 -4.91 -19.70
C VAL A 142 3.98 -3.63 -20.37
N LEU A 143 4.85 -2.92 -19.66
CA LEU A 143 5.54 -1.73 -20.16
C LEU A 143 6.99 -2.08 -20.51
N LYS A 144 7.42 -1.71 -21.72
CA LYS A 144 8.79 -1.88 -22.20
C LYS A 144 9.22 -0.59 -22.91
N ASP A 145 10.39 -0.05 -22.53
CA ASP A 145 10.96 1.16 -23.12
C ASP A 145 9.97 2.35 -23.17
N GLY A 146 9.17 2.51 -22.09
CA GLY A 146 8.18 3.57 -21.96
C GLY A 146 6.91 3.38 -22.82
N ARG A 147 6.69 2.19 -23.41
CA ARG A 147 5.53 1.87 -24.24
C ARG A 147 4.80 0.64 -23.73
N ASN A 148 3.51 0.56 -24.04
CA ASN A 148 2.74 -0.65 -23.80
C ASN A 148 3.21 -1.74 -24.78
N SER A 149 3.75 -2.84 -24.25
CA SER A 149 4.22 -4.00 -25.01
C SER A 149 3.16 -5.10 -25.14
N GLY A 150 2.13 -5.07 -24.30
CA GLY A 150 1.02 -6.03 -24.37
C GLY A 150 0.19 -6.05 -23.10
N GLU A 151 -0.94 -6.72 -23.20
CA GLU A 151 -1.92 -6.89 -22.13
C GLU A 151 -2.33 -8.36 -22.04
N LEU A 152 -2.51 -8.87 -20.81
CA LEU A 152 -2.95 -10.23 -20.53
C LEU A 152 -4.14 -10.20 -19.58
N GLY A 153 -5.21 -10.91 -19.93
CA GLY A 153 -6.31 -11.20 -19.03
C GLY A 153 -5.96 -12.33 -18.06
N ARG A 154 -6.77 -12.55 -17.02
CA ARG A 154 -6.50 -13.51 -15.93
C ARG A 154 -6.08 -14.88 -16.42
N GLU A 155 -6.78 -15.43 -17.41
CA GLU A 155 -6.54 -16.77 -17.96
C GLU A 155 -5.23 -16.88 -18.77
N GLU A 156 -4.69 -15.74 -19.19
CA GLU A 156 -3.47 -15.67 -19.99
C GLU A 156 -2.22 -15.39 -19.16
N ILE A 157 -2.40 -15.00 -17.86
CA ILE A 157 -1.29 -14.63 -16.98
C ILE A 157 -0.45 -15.87 -16.70
N SER A 158 0.76 -15.87 -17.24
CA SER A 158 1.81 -16.84 -16.91
C SER A 158 3.16 -16.17 -17.05
N ARG A 159 4.14 -16.68 -16.30
CA ARG A 159 5.51 -16.17 -16.33
C ARG A 159 6.05 -16.06 -17.75
N ASP A 160 5.86 -17.11 -18.56
CA ASP A 160 6.41 -17.17 -19.93
C ASP A 160 5.78 -16.10 -20.83
N ARG A 161 4.45 -15.89 -20.71
CA ARG A 161 3.74 -14.85 -21.48
C ARG A 161 4.20 -13.45 -21.09
N ILE A 162 4.32 -13.20 -19.77
CA ILE A 162 4.80 -11.90 -19.26
C ILE A 162 6.23 -11.65 -19.75
N VAL A 163 7.14 -12.62 -19.59
CA VAL A 163 8.54 -12.51 -20.02
C VAL A 163 8.63 -12.29 -21.53
N SER A 164 7.84 -13.00 -22.34
CA SER A 164 7.79 -12.80 -23.79
C SER A 164 7.43 -11.36 -24.16
N LEU A 165 6.48 -10.74 -23.47
CA LEU A 165 6.10 -9.34 -23.69
C LEU A 165 7.17 -8.35 -23.19
N MET A 166 7.97 -8.72 -22.19
CA MET A 166 9.05 -7.87 -21.65
C MET A 166 10.29 -7.89 -22.57
N VAL A 167 10.62 -9.05 -23.14
CA VAL A 167 11.83 -9.22 -23.96
C VAL A 167 11.54 -8.93 -25.43
N GLY A 168 10.42 -9.34 -25.96
CA GLY A 168 10.00 -9.22 -27.35
C GLY A 168 10.26 -10.48 -28.13
#